data_f4b5f8758eb5c40a62d7e50a05066bd7
#
_entry.id   f4b5f8758eb5c40a62d7e50a05066bd7
#
_cell.length_a   1.000
_cell.length_b   1.000
_cell.length_c   1.000
_cell.angle_alpha   90.00
_cell.angle_beta   90.00
_cell.angle_gamma   90.00
#
_symmetry.space_group_name_H-M   'P 1'
#
loop_
_entity.id
_entity.type
_entity.pdbx_description
1 polymer ?
#
loop_
_entity_poly.entity_id
_entity_poly.type
_entity_poly.pdbx_seq_one_letter_code
_entity_poly.pdbx_strand_id
1 'polypeptide(L)'
;MQNKNFNLIVFIAIIVFINLVSLSVFTRLDFSKGNIYSLADASKKAVENLEDRLVVKAYFSENLPGQYADAKRYTRDLLSEYQAYSHGKLSYEFVDPADEQELKQEARKNQIFPISMRVVENDKLEIREVYMGLAFMYQGETEAIPIIENTRGLEYEVTSKIKKIISQGLKKLAFFQTENLDTPAIPQMQQRNPNDNLSTIRQLLSESYELQKTDLSEKIAPETDVLVFTGVNDSLNTQQLYNFDQFVMNGGNVVLLQDRVEVNLQQQRASMINSNIFDLLRHYGIHIKNNLVTDAQCGQVQVQRQQGIFRMATPVKYPLFPVITNVNEDNLMVKNLDQMQMIYVSEIDTTHVASDLEVTPLLFTSENSGEIRGPRYNININQYMQADLKQMFQDSPKVVAAMYSGSFQSYFADNAAYPEARKSVKGAKIVVLPDSQFITDDAGAGAQPNLDFVQNAVDYLASESALIEIRSRGTEYRPLKEIPTSARKIVKWINILLPSLLLIIFGILHYRAELKRRKYIGELYE
;
A
#
# COMPACT_ATOMS: atom_id res chain seq x y z
N MET A 1 15.66 -66.05 12.60
CA MET A 1 14.76 -65.71 11.48
C MET A 1 13.94 -64.49 11.89
N GLN A 2 14.32 -63.28 11.49
CA GLN A 2 13.50 -62.09 11.68
C GLN A 2 12.26 -62.24 10.80
N ASN A 3 11.09 -62.16 11.41
CA ASN A 3 9.81 -62.29 10.70
C ASN A 3 9.64 -61.14 9.70
N LYS A 4 9.91 -61.35 8.42
CA LYS A 4 9.68 -60.38 7.36
C LYS A 4 8.27 -59.76 7.41
N ASN A 5 7.29 -60.56 7.81
CA ASN A 5 5.89 -60.11 7.95
C ASN A 5 5.68 -59.15 9.13
N PHE A 6 6.43 -59.33 10.24
CA PHE A 6 6.37 -58.41 11.37
C PHE A 6 6.92 -57.03 11.01
N ASN A 7 8.06 -56.98 10.32
CA ASN A 7 8.62 -55.71 9.86
C ASN A 7 7.70 -54.99 8.85
N LEU A 8 7.00 -55.73 7.99
CA LEU A 8 6.04 -55.20 7.05
C LEU A 8 4.82 -54.56 7.80
N ILE A 9 4.32 -55.26 8.81
CA ILE A 9 3.19 -54.76 9.62
C ILE A 9 3.59 -53.50 10.38
N VAL A 10 4.78 -53.47 10.97
CA VAL A 10 5.30 -52.28 11.67
C VAL A 10 5.49 -51.10 10.69
N PHE A 11 5.98 -51.36 9.49
CA PHE A 11 6.14 -50.31 8.46
C PHE A 11 4.80 -49.74 8.01
N ILE A 12 3.79 -50.57 7.79
CA ILE A 12 2.43 -50.13 7.47
C ILE A 12 1.81 -49.33 8.64
N ALA A 13 2.01 -49.77 9.87
CA ALA A 13 1.51 -49.08 11.06
C ALA A 13 2.15 -47.67 11.19
N ILE A 14 3.46 -47.53 10.89
CA ILE A 14 4.16 -46.26 10.89
C ILE A 14 3.60 -45.33 9.78
N ILE A 15 3.34 -45.82 8.58
CA ILE A 15 2.74 -45.06 7.50
C ILE A 15 1.34 -44.56 7.88
N VAL A 16 0.51 -45.43 8.46
CA VAL A 16 -0.81 -45.05 8.92
C VAL A 16 -0.73 -44.01 10.04
N PHE A 17 0.20 -44.18 10.98
CA PHE A 17 0.41 -43.22 12.06
C PHE A 17 0.89 -41.85 11.54
N ILE A 18 1.83 -41.83 10.60
CA ILE A 18 2.27 -40.59 9.95
C ILE A 18 1.11 -39.91 9.22
N ASN A 19 0.25 -40.66 8.51
CA ASN A 19 -0.93 -40.11 7.86
C ASN A 19 -1.92 -39.53 8.88
N LEU A 20 -2.18 -40.21 10.01
CA LEU A 20 -3.07 -39.71 11.06
C LEU A 20 -2.50 -38.44 11.72
N VAL A 21 -1.20 -38.38 11.98
CA VAL A 21 -0.55 -37.18 12.52
C VAL A 21 -0.59 -36.05 11.49
N SER A 22 -0.38 -36.36 10.19
CA SER A 22 -0.46 -35.37 9.11
C SER A 22 -1.85 -34.74 8.95
N LEU A 23 -2.91 -35.42 9.32
CA LEU A 23 -4.28 -34.87 9.34
C LEU A 23 -4.54 -33.88 10.49
N SER A 24 -3.75 -33.98 11.57
CA SER A 24 -3.91 -33.13 12.77
C SER A 24 -2.86 -31.99 12.84
N VAL A 25 -1.78 -32.07 12.08
CA VAL A 25 -0.72 -31.04 12.04
C VAL A 25 -0.81 -30.26 10.73
N PHE A 26 -1.50 -29.14 10.77
CA PHE A 26 -1.51 -28.20 9.64
C PHE A 26 -0.19 -27.42 9.65
N THR A 27 0.73 -27.76 8.76
CA THR A 27 1.96 -27.01 8.55
C THR A 27 2.13 -26.78 7.06
N ARG A 28 2.04 -25.50 6.66
CA ARG A 28 2.26 -25.08 5.27
C ARG A 28 3.62 -24.42 5.18
N LEU A 29 4.49 -24.93 4.34
CA LEU A 29 5.80 -24.33 4.07
C LEU A 29 5.67 -23.47 2.81
N ASP A 30 5.76 -22.16 2.99
CA ASP A 30 5.78 -21.20 1.88
C ASP A 30 7.24 -20.94 1.49
N PHE A 31 7.61 -21.37 0.28
CA PHE A 31 8.94 -21.14 -0.30
C PHE A 31 8.98 -19.92 -1.21
N SER A 32 7.88 -19.17 -1.30
CA SER A 32 7.85 -17.93 -2.06
C SER A 32 8.65 -16.84 -1.35
N LYS A 33 9.32 -15.99 -2.12
CA LYS A 33 10.00 -14.84 -1.55
C LYS A 33 8.96 -13.84 -1.05
N GLY A 34 8.98 -13.57 0.27
CA GLY A 34 8.00 -12.70 0.94
C GLY A 34 6.78 -13.44 1.49
N ASN A 35 6.75 -14.78 1.45
CA ASN A 35 5.68 -15.62 2.02
C ASN A 35 4.27 -15.18 1.56
N ILE A 36 4.12 -14.94 0.24
CA ILE A 36 2.89 -14.40 -0.36
C ILE A 36 1.71 -15.38 -0.36
N TYR A 37 1.95 -16.67 -0.11
CA TYR A 37 0.92 -17.71 -0.01
C TYR A 37 0.64 -18.17 1.42
N SER A 38 1.17 -17.46 2.42
CA SER A 38 0.85 -17.70 3.83
C SER A 38 0.37 -16.39 4.47
N LEU A 39 -0.52 -16.49 5.47
CA LEU A 39 -1.01 -15.30 6.18
C LEU A 39 0.13 -14.55 6.86
N ALA A 40 0.02 -13.23 6.86
CA ALA A 40 0.83 -12.35 7.68
C ALA A 40 0.59 -12.63 9.17
N ASP A 41 1.58 -12.35 10.00
CA ASP A 41 1.43 -12.56 11.45
C ASP A 41 0.33 -11.69 12.05
N ALA A 42 0.09 -10.53 11.49
CA ALA A 42 -1.03 -9.67 11.85
C ALA A 42 -2.39 -10.29 11.55
N SER A 43 -2.53 -10.95 10.39
CA SER A 43 -3.74 -11.64 9.97
C SER A 43 -4.03 -12.85 10.86
N LYS A 44 -2.98 -13.61 11.22
CA LYS A 44 -3.09 -14.74 12.18
C LYS A 44 -3.58 -14.26 13.53
N LYS A 45 -2.90 -13.22 14.10
CA LYS A 45 -3.27 -12.64 15.41
C LYS A 45 -4.70 -12.10 15.43
N ALA A 46 -5.19 -11.56 14.31
CA ALA A 46 -6.56 -11.05 14.22
C ALA A 46 -7.61 -12.14 14.48
N VAL A 47 -7.35 -13.40 14.09
CA VAL A 47 -8.30 -14.50 14.28
C VAL A 47 -7.96 -15.41 15.46
N GLU A 48 -6.70 -15.45 15.91
CA GLU A 48 -6.29 -16.18 17.13
C GLU A 48 -7.00 -15.65 18.37
N ASN A 49 -7.22 -14.33 18.44
CA ASN A 49 -7.80 -13.64 19.59
C ASN A 49 -9.33 -13.46 19.51
N LEU A 50 -10.02 -14.15 18.59
CA LEU A 50 -11.48 -14.14 18.54
C LEU A 50 -12.07 -14.60 19.87
N GLU A 51 -12.98 -13.83 20.44
CA GLU A 51 -13.71 -14.20 21.66
C GLU A 51 -14.91 -15.12 21.34
N ASP A 52 -15.61 -14.82 20.23
CA ASP A 52 -16.80 -15.50 19.78
C ASP A 52 -16.64 -16.04 18.34
N ARG A 53 -17.68 -16.67 17.81
CA ARG A 53 -17.68 -17.28 16.49
C ARG A 53 -17.87 -16.23 15.39
N LEU A 54 -16.90 -16.15 14.48
CA LEU A 54 -16.95 -15.36 13.26
C LEU A 54 -17.43 -16.25 12.09
N VAL A 55 -18.50 -15.85 11.43
CA VAL A 55 -19.01 -16.54 10.23
C VAL A 55 -18.73 -15.67 9.00
N VAL A 56 -18.11 -16.27 7.98
CA VAL A 56 -17.86 -15.60 6.70
C VAL A 56 -18.68 -16.25 5.60
N LYS A 57 -19.59 -15.50 4.98
CA LYS A 57 -20.31 -15.95 3.79
C LYS A 57 -19.67 -15.38 2.55
N ALA A 58 -19.17 -16.27 1.69
CA ALA A 58 -18.55 -15.95 0.42
C ALA A 58 -19.57 -16.11 -0.71
N TYR A 59 -20.12 -15.01 -1.20
CA TYR A 59 -21.07 -14.98 -2.30
C TYR A 59 -20.32 -14.98 -3.63
N PHE A 60 -20.23 -16.15 -4.26
CA PHE A 60 -19.50 -16.34 -5.51
C PHE A 60 -20.29 -17.16 -6.50
N SER A 61 -20.57 -16.58 -7.66
CA SER A 61 -21.19 -17.31 -8.76
C SER A 61 -20.34 -18.51 -9.19
N GLU A 62 -20.97 -19.63 -9.56
CA GLU A 62 -20.25 -20.82 -10.05
C GLU A 62 -19.58 -20.58 -11.40
N ASN A 63 -20.31 -19.92 -12.31
CA ASN A 63 -19.87 -19.67 -13.68
C ASN A 63 -19.22 -18.28 -13.84
N LEU A 64 -18.12 -18.03 -13.14
CA LEU A 64 -17.32 -16.82 -13.31
C LEU A 64 -16.53 -16.86 -14.62
N PRO A 65 -16.39 -15.72 -15.35
CA PRO A 65 -15.46 -15.62 -16.46
C PRO A 65 -14.04 -16.02 -16.05
N GLY A 66 -13.29 -16.67 -16.98
CA GLY A 66 -12.00 -17.31 -16.66
C GLY A 66 -11.01 -16.42 -15.90
N GLN A 67 -10.98 -15.12 -16.18
CA GLN A 67 -10.13 -14.15 -15.48
C GLN A 67 -10.47 -13.97 -13.98
N TYR A 68 -11.69 -14.33 -13.55
CA TYR A 68 -12.14 -14.23 -12.16
C TYR A 68 -12.21 -15.59 -11.43
N ALA A 69 -12.02 -16.70 -12.15
CA ALA A 69 -11.99 -18.03 -11.54
C ALA A 69 -10.87 -18.19 -10.50
N ASP A 70 -9.74 -17.53 -10.76
CA ASP A 70 -8.61 -17.49 -9.83
C ASP A 70 -8.93 -16.71 -8.55
N ALA A 71 -9.78 -15.68 -8.62
CA ALA A 71 -10.21 -14.92 -7.44
C ALA A 71 -11.02 -15.79 -6.47
N LYS A 72 -11.96 -16.61 -6.99
CA LYS A 72 -12.74 -17.56 -6.16
C LYS A 72 -11.84 -18.58 -5.47
N ARG A 73 -10.85 -19.14 -6.20
CA ARG A 73 -9.91 -20.11 -5.64
C ARG A 73 -9.02 -19.47 -4.57
N TYR A 74 -8.41 -18.32 -4.88
CA TYR A 74 -7.57 -17.59 -3.94
C TYR A 74 -8.33 -17.22 -2.66
N THR A 75 -9.57 -16.70 -2.79
CA THR A 75 -10.42 -16.37 -1.63
C THR A 75 -10.69 -17.59 -0.77
N ARG A 76 -10.94 -18.75 -1.38
CA ARG A 76 -11.15 -20.00 -0.63
C ARG A 76 -9.89 -20.42 0.13
N ASP A 77 -8.74 -20.37 -0.53
CA ASP A 77 -7.46 -20.72 0.08
C ASP A 77 -7.16 -19.78 1.25
N LEU A 78 -7.36 -18.47 1.05
CA LEU A 78 -7.19 -17.44 2.07
C LEU A 78 -8.09 -17.68 3.30
N LEU A 79 -9.40 -17.87 3.08
CA LEU A 79 -10.34 -18.14 4.18
C LEU A 79 -10.05 -19.46 4.91
N SER A 80 -9.56 -20.46 4.18
CA SER A 80 -9.10 -21.73 4.79
C SER A 80 -7.93 -21.52 5.74
N GLU A 81 -7.00 -20.62 5.42
CA GLU A 81 -5.90 -20.27 6.32
C GLU A 81 -6.40 -19.52 7.55
N TYR A 82 -7.27 -18.52 7.39
CA TYR A 82 -7.88 -17.85 8.55
C TYR A 82 -8.60 -18.84 9.47
N GLN A 83 -9.35 -19.79 8.89
CA GLN A 83 -10.01 -20.83 9.66
C GLN A 83 -9.02 -21.69 10.46
N ALA A 84 -7.90 -22.08 9.85
CA ALA A 84 -6.87 -22.90 10.49
C ALA A 84 -6.25 -22.21 11.72
N TYR A 85 -6.01 -20.89 11.65
CA TYR A 85 -5.43 -20.10 12.75
C TYR A 85 -6.46 -19.62 13.78
N SER A 86 -7.76 -19.75 13.51
CA SER A 86 -8.84 -19.27 14.41
C SER A 86 -9.17 -20.21 15.56
N HIS A 87 -8.48 -21.34 15.69
CA HIS A 87 -8.80 -22.39 16.67
C HIS A 87 -10.27 -22.85 16.65
N GLY A 88 -10.87 -22.87 15.44
CA GLY A 88 -12.25 -23.28 15.21
C GLY A 88 -13.30 -22.19 15.44
N LYS A 89 -12.90 -20.96 15.75
CA LYS A 89 -13.81 -19.83 15.94
C LYS A 89 -14.19 -19.12 14.64
N LEU A 90 -13.47 -19.31 13.54
CA LEU A 90 -13.89 -18.84 12.22
C LEU A 90 -14.44 -20.00 11.40
N SER A 91 -15.62 -19.79 10.80
CA SER A 91 -16.21 -20.70 9.82
C SER A 91 -16.57 -19.91 8.57
N TYR A 92 -16.43 -20.55 7.40
CA TYR A 92 -16.82 -19.92 6.14
C TYR A 92 -17.64 -20.88 5.26
N GLU A 93 -18.50 -20.31 4.42
CA GLU A 93 -19.26 -21.04 3.41
C GLU A 93 -19.29 -20.27 2.10
N PHE A 94 -19.28 -20.99 0.98
CA PHE A 94 -19.46 -20.41 -0.36
C PHE A 94 -20.90 -20.63 -0.81
N VAL A 95 -21.54 -19.54 -1.22
CA VAL A 95 -22.94 -19.51 -1.63
C VAL A 95 -23.04 -18.90 -3.03
N ASP A 96 -23.78 -19.53 -3.94
CA ASP A 96 -24.11 -18.92 -5.24
C ASP A 96 -25.53 -18.38 -5.22
N PRO A 97 -25.75 -17.06 -5.28
CA PRO A 97 -27.09 -16.48 -5.28
C PRO A 97 -27.76 -16.51 -6.66
N ALA A 98 -27.07 -16.93 -7.73
CA ALA A 98 -27.53 -16.71 -9.10
C ALA A 98 -28.94 -17.25 -9.39
N ASP A 99 -29.31 -18.40 -8.83
CA ASP A 99 -30.54 -19.10 -9.17
C ASP A 99 -31.65 -19.01 -8.10
N GLU A 100 -31.34 -18.54 -6.87
CA GLU A 100 -32.27 -18.52 -5.75
C GLU A 100 -32.62 -17.11 -5.29
N GLN A 101 -33.90 -16.75 -5.33
CA GLN A 101 -34.37 -15.40 -4.94
C GLN A 101 -34.12 -15.09 -3.46
N GLU A 102 -34.19 -16.08 -2.59
CA GLU A 102 -33.92 -15.93 -1.16
C GLU A 102 -32.46 -15.58 -0.93
N LEU A 103 -31.53 -16.28 -1.60
CA LEU A 103 -30.09 -16.00 -1.53
C LEU A 103 -29.71 -14.63 -2.10
N LYS A 104 -30.41 -14.19 -3.16
CA LYS A 104 -30.25 -12.81 -3.70
C LYS A 104 -30.67 -11.75 -2.69
N GLN A 105 -31.77 -11.98 -1.95
CA GLN A 105 -32.22 -11.06 -0.92
C GLN A 105 -31.27 -11.06 0.28
N GLU A 106 -30.78 -12.24 0.67
CA GLU A 106 -29.80 -12.39 1.72
C GLU A 106 -28.47 -11.67 1.37
N ALA A 107 -27.96 -11.86 0.15
CA ALA A 107 -26.78 -11.19 -0.33
C ALA A 107 -26.93 -9.65 -0.27
N ARG A 108 -28.06 -9.12 -0.74
CA ARG A 108 -28.36 -7.67 -0.66
C ARG A 108 -28.43 -7.17 0.78
N LYS A 109 -29.05 -7.93 1.69
CA LYS A 109 -29.09 -7.60 3.12
C LYS A 109 -27.69 -7.52 3.71
N ASN A 110 -26.79 -8.36 3.24
CA ASN A 110 -25.40 -8.39 3.64
C ASN A 110 -24.51 -7.46 2.78
N GLN A 111 -25.12 -6.46 2.08
CA GLN A 111 -24.43 -5.46 1.26
C GLN A 111 -23.65 -6.03 0.07
N ILE A 112 -23.97 -7.22 -0.38
CA ILE A 112 -23.38 -7.85 -1.56
C ILE A 112 -24.34 -7.68 -2.75
N PHE A 113 -23.87 -7.02 -3.80
CA PHE A 113 -24.65 -6.72 -5.00
C PHE A 113 -24.10 -7.43 -6.22
N PRO A 114 -24.96 -7.82 -7.19
CA PRO A 114 -24.49 -8.40 -8.43
C PRO A 114 -23.78 -7.36 -9.31
N ILE A 115 -22.78 -7.83 -10.04
CA ILE A 115 -22.05 -7.05 -11.03
C ILE A 115 -22.43 -7.54 -12.43
N SER A 116 -22.75 -6.62 -13.33
CA SER A 116 -23.00 -6.94 -14.73
C SER A 116 -21.68 -7.08 -15.48
N MET A 117 -21.36 -8.29 -15.92
CA MET A 117 -20.16 -8.58 -16.71
C MET A 117 -20.48 -8.93 -18.14
N ARG A 118 -19.66 -8.42 -19.07
CA ARG A 118 -19.70 -8.84 -20.47
C ARG A 118 -18.86 -10.09 -20.66
N VAL A 119 -19.49 -11.18 -21.05
CA VAL A 119 -18.83 -12.46 -21.31
C VAL A 119 -18.94 -12.76 -22.79
N VAL A 120 -17.81 -13.09 -23.42
CA VAL A 120 -17.80 -13.59 -24.80
C VAL A 120 -17.66 -15.10 -24.75
N GLU A 121 -18.73 -15.80 -25.07
CA GLU A 121 -18.77 -17.26 -25.10
C GLU A 121 -19.33 -17.71 -26.45
N ASN A 122 -18.61 -18.57 -27.14
CA ASN A 122 -19.00 -19.08 -28.49
C ASN A 122 -19.34 -17.97 -29.49
N ASP A 123 -18.54 -16.90 -29.58
CA ASP A 123 -18.75 -15.71 -30.42
C ASP A 123 -20.03 -14.91 -30.14
N LYS A 124 -20.66 -15.14 -28.99
CA LYS A 124 -21.78 -14.35 -28.51
C LYS A 124 -21.37 -13.49 -27.34
N LEU A 125 -21.78 -12.23 -27.38
CA LEU A 125 -21.63 -11.31 -26.25
C LEU A 125 -22.88 -11.45 -25.36
N GLU A 126 -22.68 -11.95 -24.16
CA GLU A 126 -23.72 -12.02 -23.12
C GLU A 126 -23.39 -11.07 -21.96
N ILE A 127 -24.43 -10.47 -21.38
CA ILE A 127 -24.29 -9.74 -20.10
C ILE A 127 -24.80 -10.68 -19.02
N ARG A 128 -23.94 -11.05 -18.08
CA ARG A 128 -24.28 -11.88 -16.92
C ARG A 128 -24.14 -11.09 -15.64
N GLU A 129 -25.08 -11.27 -14.73
CA GLU A 129 -24.96 -10.83 -13.35
C GLU A 129 -24.19 -11.89 -12.56
N VAL A 130 -23.08 -11.48 -11.95
CA VAL A 130 -22.24 -12.35 -11.13
C VAL A 130 -22.04 -11.75 -9.74
N TYR A 131 -21.86 -12.62 -8.77
CA TYR A 131 -21.55 -12.26 -7.39
C TYR A 131 -20.10 -12.62 -7.09
N MET A 132 -19.37 -11.71 -6.44
CA MET A 132 -18.00 -11.90 -5.96
C MET A 132 -17.76 -11.01 -4.75
N GLY A 133 -18.25 -11.41 -3.57
CA GLY A 133 -18.12 -10.63 -2.35
C GLY A 133 -18.09 -11.49 -1.08
N LEU A 134 -17.70 -10.88 0.03
CA LEU A 134 -17.63 -11.51 1.35
C LEU A 134 -18.47 -10.73 2.35
N ALA A 135 -19.23 -11.45 3.18
CA ALA A 135 -19.90 -10.88 4.34
C ALA A 135 -19.37 -11.56 5.61
N PHE A 136 -19.00 -10.74 6.59
CA PHE A 136 -18.48 -11.13 7.90
C PHE A 136 -19.54 -10.88 8.95
N MET A 137 -19.87 -11.88 9.74
CA MET A 137 -20.90 -11.80 10.78
C MET A 137 -20.30 -12.20 12.14
N TYR A 138 -20.38 -11.28 13.10
CA TYR A 138 -19.83 -11.47 14.44
C TYR A 138 -20.71 -10.75 15.46
N GLN A 139 -21.18 -11.48 16.50
CA GLN A 139 -22.01 -10.94 17.59
C GLN A 139 -23.23 -10.09 17.16
N GLY A 140 -23.80 -10.38 15.99
CA GLY A 140 -24.97 -9.67 15.45
C GLY A 140 -24.63 -8.50 14.52
N GLU A 141 -23.39 -8.09 14.45
CA GLU A 141 -22.88 -7.10 13.50
C GLU A 141 -22.50 -7.76 12.16
N THR A 142 -22.57 -6.99 11.08
CA THR A 142 -22.21 -7.45 9.73
C THR A 142 -21.36 -6.42 9.03
N GLU A 143 -20.19 -6.84 8.55
CA GLU A 143 -19.31 -6.09 7.66
C GLU A 143 -19.22 -6.80 6.32
N ALA A 144 -18.93 -6.06 5.24
CA ALA A 144 -18.86 -6.65 3.92
C ALA A 144 -17.65 -6.13 3.09
N ILE A 145 -17.17 -7.00 2.21
CA ILE A 145 -16.40 -6.64 1.01
C ILE A 145 -17.35 -6.85 -0.16
N PRO A 146 -17.99 -5.78 -0.68
CA PRO A 146 -19.07 -5.93 -1.65
C PRO A 146 -18.65 -6.59 -2.95
N ILE A 147 -17.41 -6.34 -3.39
CA ILE A 147 -16.88 -6.81 -4.67
C ILE A 147 -15.40 -7.14 -4.52
N ILE A 148 -14.99 -8.32 -5.00
CA ILE A 148 -13.59 -8.73 -5.11
C ILE A 148 -13.20 -8.74 -6.59
N GLU A 149 -12.69 -7.63 -7.08
CA GLU A 149 -12.28 -7.52 -8.49
C GLU A 149 -10.92 -8.19 -8.76
N ASN A 150 -10.03 -8.13 -7.80
CA ASN A 150 -8.71 -8.75 -7.88
C ASN A 150 -8.30 -9.33 -6.52
N THR A 151 -7.28 -10.16 -6.51
CA THR A 151 -6.77 -10.80 -5.29
C THR A 151 -5.67 -10.02 -4.60
N ARG A 152 -5.15 -8.96 -5.27
CA ARG A 152 -4.11 -8.12 -4.69
C ARG A 152 -4.71 -7.31 -3.53
N GLY A 153 -4.09 -7.41 -2.36
CA GLY A 153 -4.57 -6.71 -1.17
C GLY A 153 -5.78 -7.36 -0.47
N LEU A 154 -6.35 -8.45 -0.98
CA LEU A 154 -7.51 -9.10 -0.37
C LEU A 154 -7.25 -9.54 1.08
N GLU A 155 -6.04 -9.99 1.42
CA GLU A 155 -5.66 -10.30 2.79
C GLU A 155 -5.77 -9.08 3.71
N TYR A 156 -5.34 -7.91 3.21
CA TYR A 156 -5.49 -6.65 3.93
C TYR A 156 -6.96 -6.29 4.17
N GLU A 157 -7.78 -6.33 3.12
CA GLU A 157 -9.22 -6.02 3.22
C GLU A 157 -9.92 -6.97 4.21
N VAL A 158 -9.69 -8.28 4.09
CA VAL A 158 -10.24 -9.28 5.00
C VAL A 158 -9.81 -9.03 6.45
N THR A 159 -8.50 -8.82 6.69
CA THR A 159 -8.01 -8.54 8.04
C THR A 159 -8.59 -7.26 8.61
N SER A 160 -8.69 -6.19 7.80
CA SER A 160 -9.27 -4.92 8.21
C SER A 160 -10.75 -5.08 8.61
N LYS A 161 -11.54 -5.84 7.82
CA LYS A 161 -12.94 -6.12 8.15
C LYS A 161 -13.08 -6.96 9.41
N ILE A 162 -12.23 -7.98 9.58
CA ILE A 162 -12.19 -8.80 10.78
C ILE A 162 -11.84 -7.93 12.01
N LYS A 163 -10.81 -7.11 11.93
CA LYS A 163 -10.43 -6.19 13.01
C LYS A 163 -11.56 -5.21 13.34
N LYS A 164 -12.19 -4.65 12.32
CA LYS A 164 -13.29 -3.71 12.46
C LYS A 164 -14.48 -4.32 13.22
N ILE A 165 -14.90 -5.52 12.84
CA ILE A 165 -16.07 -6.17 13.44
C ILE A 165 -15.81 -6.69 14.86
N ILE A 166 -14.55 -6.97 15.21
CA ILE A 166 -14.15 -7.45 16.55
C ILE A 166 -13.96 -6.28 17.52
N SER A 167 -13.33 -5.20 17.06
CA SER A 167 -12.99 -4.03 17.89
C SER A 167 -14.17 -3.13 18.07
N GLN A 168 -15.18 -3.35 18.76
CA GLN A 168 -16.37 -2.48 19.06
C GLN A 168 -16.24 -0.96 18.75
N GLY A 169 -15.55 -0.60 17.68
CA GLY A 169 -15.30 0.76 17.18
C GLY A 169 -13.99 0.88 16.41
N LEU A 170 -13.98 1.73 15.38
CA LEU A 170 -12.78 2.10 14.65
C LEU A 170 -12.00 3.15 15.44
N LYS A 171 -10.67 3.16 15.30
CA LYS A 171 -9.86 4.29 15.74
C LYS A 171 -10.26 5.55 15.00
N LYS A 172 -10.25 6.69 15.70
CA LYS A 172 -10.64 7.98 15.14
C LYS A 172 -9.47 8.65 14.45
N LEU A 173 -9.74 9.14 13.26
CA LEU A 173 -8.81 9.88 12.40
C LEU A 173 -9.41 11.24 12.07
N ALA A 174 -8.69 12.32 12.36
CA ALA A 174 -9.06 13.65 11.89
C ALA A 174 -8.50 13.88 10.48
N PHE A 175 -9.35 14.40 9.60
CA PHE A 175 -8.96 14.76 8.24
C PHE A 175 -9.21 16.24 8.02
N PHE A 176 -8.13 16.99 7.78
CA PHE A 176 -8.22 18.43 7.58
C PHE A 176 -8.78 18.75 6.20
N GLN A 177 -9.78 19.61 6.17
CA GLN A 177 -10.43 20.08 4.95
C GLN A 177 -11.00 21.47 5.16
N THR A 178 -10.55 22.45 4.38
CA THR A 178 -10.97 23.85 4.50
C THR A 178 -12.33 24.16 3.87
N GLU A 179 -12.79 23.32 2.94
CA GLU A 179 -14.06 23.51 2.25
C GLU A 179 -15.09 22.47 2.69
N ASN A 180 -16.33 22.93 2.86
CA ASN A 180 -17.45 22.04 3.15
C ASN A 180 -17.91 21.38 1.83
N LEU A 181 -17.23 20.32 1.43
CA LEU A 181 -17.50 19.59 0.20
C LEU A 181 -18.65 18.57 0.34
N ASP A 182 -19.40 18.63 1.46
CA ASP A 182 -20.56 17.79 1.69
C ASP A 182 -21.73 18.25 0.82
N THR A 183 -21.76 17.81 -0.43
CA THR A 183 -23.00 17.82 -1.20
C THR A 183 -23.92 16.76 -0.62
N PRO A 184 -25.20 17.10 -0.31
CA PRO A 184 -26.18 16.09 0.09
C PRO A 184 -26.20 15.00 -0.98
N ALA A 185 -25.99 13.75 -0.57
CA ALA A 185 -26.09 12.62 -1.47
C ALA A 185 -27.52 12.56 -2.02
N ILE A 186 -27.72 13.04 -3.24
CA ILE A 186 -28.92 12.78 -4.01
C ILE A 186 -28.80 11.32 -4.46
N PRO A 187 -29.65 10.39 -3.97
CA PRO A 187 -29.47 8.94 -4.17
C PRO A 187 -29.45 8.46 -5.62
N GLN A 188 -29.70 9.32 -6.59
CA GLN A 188 -29.86 8.96 -8.00
C GLN A 188 -28.77 9.50 -8.95
N MET A 189 -27.86 10.33 -8.47
CA MET A 189 -26.70 10.76 -9.23
C MET A 189 -25.51 10.85 -8.28
N GLN A 190 -24.59 9.89 -8.40
CA GLN A 190 -23.22 10.05 -7.90
C GLN A 190 -22.50 11.10 -8.75
N GLN A 191 -22.95 12.35 -8.70
CA GLN A 191 -22.15 13.44 -9.22
C GLN A 191 -21.09 13.74 -8.17
N ARG A 192 -19.88 13.25 -8.46
CA ARG A 192 -18.66 13.65 -7.75
C ARG A 192 -18.61 15.19 -7.74
N ASN A 193 -18.44 15.77 -6.56
CA ASN A 193 -18.22 17.21 -6.49
C ASN A 193 -16.94 17.53 -7.29
N PRO A 194 -16.98 18.33 -8.36
CA PRO A 194 -15.80 18.60 -9.18
C PRO A 194 -14.69 19.30 -8.42
N ASN A 195 -14.98 19.88 -7.25
CA ASN A 195 -13.97 20.50 -6.39
C ASN A 195 -13.42 19.53 -5.34
N ASP A 196 -13.99 18.33 -5.19
CA ASP A 196 -13.51 17.32 -4.26
C ASP A 196 -12.49 16.41 -4.95
N ASN A 197 -11.23 16.76 -4.83
CA ASN A 197 -10.11 16.03 -5.39
C ASN A 197 -9.42 15.08 -4.39
N LEU A 198 -10.00 14.83 -3.21
CA LEU A 198 -9.47 13.96 -2.15
C LEU A 198 -10.41 12.81 -1.79
N SER A 199 -11.39 12.54 -2.66
CA SER A 199 -12.44 11.56 -2.37
C SER A 199 -11.89 10.13 -2.23
N THR A 200 -10.91 9.76 -3.05
CA THR A 200 -10.32 8.41 -3.05
C THR A 200 -9.57 8.12 -1.75
N ILE A 201 -8.68 9.02 -1.32
CA ILE A 201 -7.94 8.79 -0.07
C ILE A 201 -8.87 8.78 1.16
N ARG A 202 -9.90 9.65 1.19
CA ARG A 202 -10.88 9.63 2.28
C ARG A 202 -11.66 8.32 2.31
N GLN A 203 -12.08 7.81 1.16
CA GLN A 203 -12.75 6.52 1.08
C GLN A 203 -11.85 5.41 1.61
N LEU A 204 -10.60 5.32 1.16
CA LEU A 204 -9.64 4.31 1.60
C LEU A 204 -9.38 4.36 3.11
N LEU A 205 -9.22 5.57 3.67
CA LEU A 205 -9.03 5.73 5.11
C LEU A 205 -10.29 5.37 5.91
N SER A 206 -11.49 5.67 5.39
CA SER A 206 -12.76 5.33 6.05
C SER A 206 -13.06 3.83 6.12
N GLU A 207 -12.35 3.01 5.36
CA GLU A 207 -12.46 1.55 5.44
C GLU A 207 -11.88 0.98 6.73
N SER A 208 -10.88 1.66 7.32
CA SER A 208 -10.16 1.21 8.51
C SER A 208 -10.29 2.15 9.71
N TYR A 209 -10.77 3.37 9.52
CA TYR A 209 -10.85 4.41 10.54
C TYR A 209 -12.21 5.09 10.55
N GLU A 210 -12.65 5.58 11.73
CA GLU A 210 -13.74 6.55 11.84
C GLU A 210 -13.20 7.94 11.47
N LEU A 211 -13.51 8.39 10.27
CA LEU A 211 -12.98 9.63 9.72
C LEU A 211 -13.81 10.84 10.19
N GLN A 212 -13.19 11.76 10.93
CA GLN A 212 -13.77 13.01 11.35
C GLN A 212 -13.17 14.17 10.54
N LYS A 213 -14.01 14.90 9.79
CA LYS A 213 -13.57 16.08 9.07
C LYS A 213 -13.39 17.24 10.04
N THR A 214 -12.33 18.02 9.83
CA THR A 214 -12.04 19.21 10.65
C THR A 214 -11.43 20.31 9.78
N ASP A 215 -11.81 21.55 10.05
CA ASP A 215 -11.16 22.76 9.57
C ASP A 215 -10.28 23.42 10.65
N LEU A 216 -10.11 22.72 11.79
CA LEU A 216 -9.42 23.21 12.98
C LEU A 216 -10.06 24.40 13.68
N SER A 217 -11.26 24.82 13.33
CA SER A 217 -11.99 25.87 14.06
C SER A 217 -12.34 25.42 15.48
N GLU A 218 -12.58 24.13 15.65
CA GLU A 218 -12.85 23.49 16.93
C GLU A 218 -11.68 22.57 17.34
N LYS A 219 -11.60 22.23 18.63
CA LYS A 219 -10.62 21.29 19.15
C LYS A 219 -10.90 19.90 18.59
N ILE A 220 -9.85 19.22 18.14
CA ILE A 220 -9.93 17.81 17.75
C ILE A 220 -10.24 16.97 19.00
N ALA A 221 -11.11 15.98 18.85
CA ALA A 221 -11.51 15.11 19.95
C ALA A 221 -10.30 14.38 20.57
N PRO A 222 -10.22 14.28 21.92
CA PRO A 222 -9.03 13.72 22.60
C PRO A 222 -8.72 12.25 22.24
N GLU A 223 -9.73 11.50 21.80
CA GLU A 223 -9.63 10.11 21.38
C GLU A 223 -9.12 9.94 19.94
N THR A 224 -8.77 11.04 19.25
CA THR A 224 -8.22 11.02 17.90
C THR A 224 -6.71 10.82 17.96
N ASP A 225 -6.22 9.75 17.32
CA ASP A 225 -4.79 9.40 17.35
C ASP A 225 -3.98 10.14 16.29
N VAL A 226 -4.57 10.41 15.11
CA VAL A 226 -3.85 10.93 13.94
C VAL A 226 -4.67 12.03 13.26
N LEU A 227 -3.99 13.09 12.86
CA LEU A 227 -4.49 14.15 11.97
C LEU A 227 -3.81 14.01 10.60
N VAL A 228 -4.58 13.85 9.54
CA VAL A 228 -4.11 14.03 8.17
C VAL A 228 -4.37 15.48 7.77
N PHE A 229 -3.30 16.26 7.63
CA PHE A 229 -3.34 17.66 7.25
C PHE A 229 -2.97 17.82 5.78
N THR A 230 -3.92 18.23 4.95
CA THR A 230 -3.80 18.24 3.47
C THR A 230 -3.26 19.54 2.90
N GLY A 231 -2.69 20.39 3.76
CA GLY A 231 -2.06 21.64 3.39
C GLY A 231 -3.00 22.84 3.30
N VAL A 232 -2.38 24.00 3.31
CA VAL A 232 -3.06 25.31 3.16
C VAL A 232 -2.21 26.25 2.30
N ASN A 233 -2.86 27.08 1.50
CA ASN A 233 -2.21 28.15 0.72
C ASN A 233 -2.18 29.48 1.49
N ASP A 234 -3.19 29.68 2.34
CA ASP A 234 -3.32 30.89 3.17
C ASP A 234 -2.95 30.60 4.64
N SER A 235 -2.81 31.65 5.42
CA SER A 235 -2.57 31.52 6.86
C SER A 235 -3.81 31.03 7.59
N LEU A 236 -3.61 30.12 8.53
CA LEU A 236 -4.60 29.70 9.50
C LEU A 236 -4.90 30.88 10.45
N ASN A 237 -6.14 31.01 10.91
CA ASN A 237 -6.40 31.94 12.00
C ASN A 237 -5.77 31.44 13.30
N THR A 238 -5.67 32.35 14.31
CA THR A 238 -4.97 32.03 15.56
C THR A 238 -5.59 30.85 16.32
N GLN A 239 -6.90 30.67 16.24
CA GLN A 239 -7.59 29.55 16.88
C GLN A 239 -7.30 28.22 16.17
N GLN A 240 -7.32 28.23 14.87
CA GLN A 240 -6.96 27.03 14.07
C GLN A 240 -5.51 26.59 14.32
N LEU A 241 -4.59 27.55 14.32
CA LEU A 241 -3.17 27.28 14.60
C LEU A 241 -2.97 26.77 16.03
N TYR A 242 -3.70 27.34 17.01
CA TYR A 242 -3.71 26.87 18.39
C TYR A 242 -4.26 25.46 18.52
N ASN A 243 -5.37 25.14 17.85
CA ASN A 243 -5.97 23.82 17.90
C ASN A 243 -5.06 22.76 17.26
N PHE A 244 -4.35 23.10 16.17
CA PHE A 244 -3.32 22.24 15.59
C PHE A 244 -2.18 21.99 16.59
N ASP A 245 -1.60 23.08 17.15
CA ASP A 245 -0.50 22.99 18.12
C ASP A 245 -0.90 22.13 19.34
N GLN A 246 -2.06 22.39 19.91
CA GLN A 246 -2.52 21.66 21.09
C GLN A 246 -2.92 20.22 20.80
N PHE A 247 -3.32 19.88 19.57
CA PHE A 247 -3.49 18.50 19.17
C PHE A 247 -2.16 17.74 19.27
N VAL A 248 -1.09 18.30 18.71
CA VAL A 248 0.27 17.73 18.81
C VAL A 248 0.72 17.67 20.27
N MET A 249 0.53 18.76 21.03
CA MET A 249 0.94 18.84 22.45
C MET A 249 0.21 17.81 23.32
N ASN A 250 -0.99 17.40 22.95
CA ASN A 250 -1.74 16.35 23.66
C ASN A 250 -1.34 14.93 23.25
N GLY A 251 -0.35 14.78 22.37
CA GLY A 251 0.19 13.49 21.94
C GLY A 251 -0.41 12.99 20.62
N GLY A 252 -1.20 13.82 19.95
CA GLY A 252 -1.70 13.53 18.60
C GLY A 252 -0.56 13.48 17.58
N ASN A 253 -0.63 12.54 16.65
CA ASN A 253 0.33 12.37 15.57
C ASN A 253 -0.20 13.04 14.29
N VAL A 254 0.69 13.45 13.39
CA VAL A 254 0.30 14.19 12.19
C VAL A 254 0.94 13.59 10.93
N VAL A 255 0.12 13.40 9.89
CA VAL A 255 0.59 13.28 8.50
C VAL A 255 0.37 14.64 7.84
N LEU A 256 1.45 15.34 7.55
CA LEU A 256 1.44 16.71 7.04
C LEU A 256 1.84 16.71 5.56
N LEU A 257 0.88 17.05 4.71
CA LEU A 257 1.06 17.21 3.26
C LEU A 257 0.94 18.71 2.94
N GLN A 258 2.08 19.44 2.90
CA GLN A 258 2.07 20.89 2.83
C GLN A 258 3.02 21.41 1.76
N ASP A 259 2.47 21.92 0.66
CA ASP A 259 3.27 22.61 -0.36
C ASP A 259 4.00 23.83 0.20
N ARG A 260 5.22 24.05 -0.27
CA ARG A 260 5.95 25.29 0.02
C ARG A 260 5.83 26.31 -1.11
N VAL A 261 5.59 25.82 -2.33
CA VAL A 261 5.48 26.62 -3.54
C VAL A 261 4.18 26.27 -4.25
N GLU A 262 3.32 27.25 -4.43
CA GLU A 262 2.13 27.14 -5.25
C GLU A 262 2.50 27.26 -6.73
N VAL A 263 2.03 26.32 -7.55
CA VAL A 263 2.30 26.32 -9.00
C VAL A 263 1.00 26.34 -9.79
N ASN A 264 0.89 27.33 -10.67
CA ASN A 264 -0.16 27.42 -11.67
C ASN A 264 0.42 27.19 -13.06
N LEU A 265 0.30 25.98 -13.56
CA LEU A 265 0.87 25.58 -14.85
C LEU A 265 0.22 26.31 -16.03
N GLN A 266 -1.08 26.62 -15.95
CA GLN A 266 -1.81 27.33 -17.03
C GLN A 266 -1.30 28.77 -17.18
N GLN A 267 -0.99 29.43 -16.08
CA GLN A 267 -0.43 30.78 -16.04
C GLN A 267 1.09 30.80 -16.12
N GLN A 268 1.74 29.64 -16.11
CA GLN A 268 3.21 29.47 -16.02
C GLN A 268 3.81 30.28 -14.86
N ARG A 269 3.14 30.30 -13.73
CA ARG A 269 3.55 31.03 -12.52
C ARG A 269 3.75 30.08 -11.37
N ALA A 270 4.79 30.35 -10.60
CA ALA A 270 5.01 29.71 -9.33
C ALA A 270 5.40 30.76 -8.29
N SER A 271 4.86 30.65 -7.09
CA SER A 271 5.08 31.59 -5.99
C SER A 271 5.20 30.86 -4.67
N MET A 272 6.01 31.40 -3.78
CA MET A 272 6.14 30.88 -2.42
C MET A 272 4.83 31.06 -1.65
N ILE A 273 4.39 30.02 -0.97
CA ILE A 273 3.25 30.09 -0.06
C ILE A 273 3.69 30.77 1.24
N ASN A 274 3.01 31.87 1.57
CA ASN A 274 3.24 32.64 2.79
C ASN A 274 2.15 32.32 3.82
N SER A 275 2.30 31.20 4.51
CA SER A 275 1.38 30.77 5.57
C SER A 275 2.10 30.71 6.92
N ASN A 276 1.40 31.04 8.00
CA ASN A 276 1.91 30.96 9.37
C ASN A 276 2.16 29.52 9.85
N ILE A 277 1.67 28.53 9.12
CA ILE A 277 1.98 27.11 9.39
C ILE A 277 3.50 26.87 9.33
N PHE A 278 4.24 27.55 8.45
CA PHE A 278 5.69 27.41 8.34
C PHE A 278 6.44 27.99 9.54
N ASP A 279 5.88 28.99 10.22
CA ASP A 279 6.46 29.54 11.45
C ASP A 279 6.29 28.54 12.59
N LEU A 280 5.13 27.91 12.70
CA LEU A 280 4.88 26.82 13.64
C LEU A 280 5.78 25.62 13.36
N LEU A 281 5.87 25.17 12.11
CA LEU A 281 6.75 24.06 11.74
C LEU A 281 8.22 24.34 12.06
N ARG A 282 8.68 25.57 11.78
CA ARG A 282 10.04 25.99 12.12
C ARG A 282 10.27 26.01 13.63
N HIS A 283 9.28 26.43 14.40
CA HIS A 283 9.32 26.35 15.86
C HIS A 283 9.46 24.92 16.35
N TYR A 284 8.83 23.96 15.68
CA TYR A 284 8.99 22.52 15.94
C TYR A 284 10.31 21.95 15.43
N GLY A 285 11.17 22.73 14.77
CA GLY A 285 12.43 22.25 14.17
C GLY A 285 12.25 21.57 12.82
N ILE A 286 11.10 21.78 12.17
CA ILE A 286 10.79 21.22 10.85
C ILE A 286 11.03 22.30 9.80
N HIS A 287 11.97 22.07 8.88
CA HIS A 287 12.38 23.05 7.89
C HIS A 287 12.10 22.58 6.45
N ILE A 288 11.12 23.17 5.79
CA ILE A 288 10.83 22.97 4.36
C ILE A 288 11.51 24.10 3.58
N LYS A 289 12.38 23.74 2.63
CA LYS A 289 13.14 24.73 1.84
C LYS A 289 12.24 25.47 0.83
N ASN A 290 12.60 26.72 0.53
CA ASN A 290 11.91 27.53 -0.49
C ASN A 290 12.41 27.17 -1.90
N ASN A 291 12.23 25.93 -2.32
CA ASN A 291 12.65 25.42 -3.59
C ASN A 291 11.61 24.48 -4.19
N LEU A 292 11.76 24.19 -5.47
CA LEU A 292 11.12 23.07 -6.16
C LEU A 292 12.21 22.08 -6.54
N VAL A 293 12.02 20.84 -6.17
CA VAL A 293 12.94 19.74 -6.49
C VAL A 293 12.73 19.32 -7.94
N THR A 294 13.84 19.03 -8.63
CA THR A 294 13.85 18.47 -9.98
C THR A 294 14.61 17.15 -9.97
N ASP A 295 14.21 16.21 -10.84
CA ASP A 295 14.86 14.91 -10.96
C ASP A 295 14.90 14.47 -12.43
N ALA A 296 16.00 13.86 -12.85
CA ALA A 296 16.08 13.22 -14.17
C ALA A 296 15.17 12.00 -14.30
N GLN A 297 14.88 11.33 -13.17
CA GLN A 297 13.87 10.30 -13.05
C GLN A 297 12.52 10.97 -12.76
N CYS A 298 11.75 11.23 -13.80
CA CYS A 298 10.54 12.05 -13.72
C CYS A 298 9.41 11.52 -14.60
N GLY A 299 8.21 11.94 -14.25
CA GLY A 299 7.00 11.75 -15.04
C GLY A 299 7.00 12.55 -16.34
N GLN A 300 5.90 12.47 -17.08
CA GLN A 300 5.71 13.13 -18.35
C GLN A 300 4.43 13.96 -18.32
N VAL A 301 4.45 15.08 -19.03
CA VAL A 301 3.26 15.89 -19.31
C VAL A 301 2.98 15.92 -20.80
N GLN A 302 1.70 15.98 -21.15
CA GLN A 302 1.27 16.06 -22.54
C GLN A 302 1.31 17.52 -23.01
N VAL A 303 2.16 17.82 -23.99
CA VAL A 303 2.25 19.14 -24.59
C VAL A 303 1.55 19.12 -25.94
N GLN A 304 0.52 19.95 -26.10
CA GLN A 304 -0.17 20.09 -27.38
C GLN A 304 0.69 20.95 -28.32
N ARG A 305 1.04 20.38 -29.47
CA ARG A 305 1.73 21.08 -30.55
C ARG A 305 0.84 21.14 -31.76
N GLN A 306 0.81 22.30 -32.39
CA GLN A 306 0.14 22.49 -33.68
C GLN A 306 1.15 22.22 -34.77
N GLN A 307 0.90 21.24 -35.62
CA GLN A 307 1.69 20.93 -36.79
C GLN A 307 0.79 21.04 -38.03
N GLY A 308 0.81 22.20 -38.66
CA GLY A 308 -0.16 22.53 -39.72
C GLY A 308 -1.58 22.64 -39.16
N ILE A 309 -2.51 21.86 -39.72
CA ILE A 309 -3.93 21.76 -39.28
C ILE A 309 -4.17 20.75 -38.16
N PHE A 310 -3.15 19.95 -37.80
CA PHE A 310 -3.28 18.90 -36.80
C PHE A 310 -2.76 19.39 -35.44
N ARG A 311 -3.50 19.05 -34.36
CA ARG A 311 -3.02 19.16 -32.98
C ARG A 311 -2.55 17.79 -32.52
N MET A 312 -1.28 17.68 -32.18
CA MET A 312 -0.70 16.45 -31.65
C MET A 312 -0.29 16.66 -30.20
N ALA A 313 -0.70 15.74 -29.34
CA ALA A 313 -0.19 15.69 -27.97
C ALA A 313 1.12 14.89 -27.97
N THR A 314 2.19 15.52 -27.49
CA THR A 314 3.52 14.90 -27.39
C THR A 314 3.88 14.78 -25.92
N PRO A 315 4.22 13.57 -25.41
CA PRO A 315 4.70 13.42 -24.05
C PRO A 315 6.11 14.02 -23.92
N VAL A 316 6.29 14.87 -22.92
CA VAL A 316 7.58 15.51 -22.59
C VAL A 316 7.91 15.19 -21.15
N LYS A 317 9.14 14.71 -20.89
CA LYS A 317 9.63 14.52 -19.53
C LYS A 317 9.65 15.86 -18.79
N TYR A 318 9.10 15.84 -17.57
CA TYR A 318 9.00 17.05 -16.77
C TYR A 318 9.64 16.85 -15.40
N PRO A 319 10.87 17.33 -15.21
CA PRO A 319 11.67 17.09 -13.99
C PRO A 319 11.04 17.55 -12.70
N LEU A 320 10.07 18.46 -12.74
CA LEU A 320 9.30 18.92 -11.59
C LEU A 320 8.23 17.91 -11.12
N PHE A 321 8.14 16.75 -11.80
CA PHE A 321 7.34 15.59 -11.39
C PHE A 321 8.28 14.41 -11.08
N PRO A 322 9.08 14.49 -10.00
CA PRO A 322 9.98 13.40 -9.61
C PRO A 322 9.25 12.09 -9.42
N VAL A 323 9.84 11.01 -9.91
CA VAL A 323 9.39 9.64 -9.66
C VAL A 323 10.33 9.00 -8.65
N ILE A 324 9.82 8.78 -7.46
CA ILE A 324 10.60 8.30 -6.32
C ILE A 324 10.63 6.78 -6.30
N THR A 325 11.84 6.24 -6.32
CA THR A 325 12.14 4.81 -6.15
C THR A 325 13.18 4.58 -5.05
N ASN A 326 13.80 5.66 -4.55
CA ASN A 326 14.79 5.62 -3.50
C ASN A 326 14.09 5.90 -2.16
N VAL A 327 13.94 4.85 -1.36
CA VAL A 327 13.21 4.87 -0.09
C VAL A 327 14.07 4.31 1.04
N ASN A 328 13.74 4.64 2.26
CA ASN A 328 14.37 4.06 3.44
C ASN A 328 13.84 2.64 3.67
N GLU A 329 14.54 1.63 3.16
CA GLU A 329 14.13 0.23 3.22
C GLU A 329 14.01 -0.34 4.66
N ASP A 330 14.60 0.31 5.65
CA ASP A 330 14.50 -0.09 7.05
C ASP A 330 13.20 0.39 7.71
N ASN A 331 12.50 1.35 7.08
CA ASN A 331 11.27 1.91 7.64
C ASN A 331 10.02 1.25 7.05
N LEU A 332 9.14 0.76 7.93
CA LEU A 332 7.92 0.04 7.54
C LEU A 332 6.97 0.86 6.66
N MET A 333 6.89 2.19 6.85
CA MET A 333 5.96 3.04 6.08
C MET A 333 6.25 3.03 4.59
N VAL A 334 7.51 2.87 4.20
CA VAL A 334 7.98 3.00 2.81
C VAL A 334 8.55 1.73 2.22
N LYS A 335 8.81 0.73 3.09
CA LYS A 335 9.32 -0.57 2.65
C LYS A 335 8.36 -1.23 1.67
N ASN A 336 8.91 -1.72 0.56
CA ASN A 336 8.17 -2.41 -0.51
C ASN A 336 7.11 -1.56 -1.23
N LEU A 337 7.14 -0.24 -1.12
CA LEU A 337 6.32 0.62 -1.97
C LEU A 337 6.88 0.64 -3.40
N ASP A 338 5.98 0.65 -4.37
CA ASP A 338 6.32 0.88 -5.77
C ASP A 338 6.73 2.34 -6.00
N GLN A 339 7.10 2.66 -7.24
CA GLN A 339 7.46 4.03 -7.62
C GLN A 339 6.31 5.01 -7.35
N MET A 340 6.61 6.07 -6.64
CA MET A 340 5.69 7.17 -6.31
C MET A 340 5.97 8.39 -7.17
N GLN A 341 4.93 9.06 -7.65
CA GLN A 341 5.10 10.31 -8.39
C GLN A 341 4.78 11.49 -7.50
N MET A 342 5.69 12.45 -7.43
CA MET A 342 5.48 13.72 -6.76
C MET A 342 5.18 14.84 -7.75
N ILE A 343 4.56 15.92 -7.28
CA ILE A 343 4.14 17.06 -8.09
C ILE A 343 4.57 18.35 -7.40
N TYR A 344 5.60 19.01 -7.92
CA TYR A 344 6.14 20.27 -7.41
C TYR A 344 6.63 20.21 -5.96
N VAL A 345 7.17 19.09 -5.55
CA VAL A 345 7.65 18.87 -4.19
C VAL A 345 8.82 19.79 -3.83
N SER A 346 8.87 20.22 -2.56
CA SER A 346 10.01 20.93 -2.00
C SER A 346 10.89 19.99 -1.17
N GLU A 347 12.15 20.39 -0.97
CA GLU A 347 13.11 19.63 -0.16
C GLU A 347 12.93 19.93 1.33
N ILE A 348 13.08 18.89 2.16
CA ILE A 348 13.13 19.00 3.61
C ILE A 348 14.60 19.16 4.03
N ASP A 349 14.92 20.19 4.81
CA ASP A 349 16.23 20.35 5.41
C ASP A 349 16.32 19.50 6.69
N THR A 350 17.07 18.43 6.61
CA THR A 350 17.30 17.52 7.74
C THR A 350 18.64 17.80 8.46
N THR A 351 19.36 18.86 8.06
CA THR A 351 20.68 19.18 8.65
C THR A 351 20.59 20.03 9.92
N HIS A 352 19.49 20.78 10.09
CA HIS A 352 19.27 21.67 11.22
C HIS A 352 18.12 21.14 12.07
N VAL A 353 18.41 20.11 12.85
CA VAL A 353 17.43 19.47 13.74
C VAL A 353 17.73 19.84 15.18
N ALA A 354 16.70 20.17 15.96
CA ALA A 354 16.85 20.41 17.39
C ALA A 354 17.34 19.12 18.10
N SER A 355 18.17 19.28 19.13
CA SER A 355 18.81 18.15 19.85
C SER A 355 17.83 17.14 20.46
N ASP A 356 16.59 17.57 20.68
CA ASP A 356 15.54 16.79 21.34
C ASP A 356 14.62 16.06 20.34
N LEU A 357 14.89 16.24 19.03
CA LEU A 357 14.17 15.61 17.93
C LEU A 357 15.04 14.59 17.21
N GLU A 358 14.41 13.51 16.81
CA GLU A 358 14.93 12.52 15.87
C GLU A 358 14.26 12.69 14.52
N VAL A 359 15.06 12.74 13.46
CA VAL A 359 14.56 12.80 12.09
C VAL A 359 14.89 11.52 11.36
N THR A 360 13.87 10.87 10.83
CA THR A 360 14.00 9.69 9.99
C THR A 360 13.62 10.08 8.55
N PRO A 361 14.58 10.29 7.64
CA PRO A 361 14.26 10.47 6.24
C PRO A 361 13.59 9.23 5.66
N LEU A 362 12.56 9.42 4.83
CA LEU A 362 11.73 8.35 4.30
C LEU A 362 11.88 8.19 2.79
N LEU A 363 11.77 9.30 2.04
CA LEU A 363 11.78 9.32 0.59
C LEU A 363 12.87 10.24 0.08
N PHE A 364 13.56 9.79 -0.98
CA PHE A 364 14.68 10.51 -1.57
C PHE A 364 14.52 10.59 -3.09
N THR A 365 15.02 11.67 -3.70
CA THR A 365 15.21 11.76 -5.14
C THR A 365 16.30 10.79 -5.62
N SER A 366 16.46 10.69 -6.94
CA SER A 366 17.58 9.96 -7.53
C SER A 366 18.92 10.70 -7.33
N GLU A 367 20.02 10.05 -7.70
CA GLU A 367 21.35 10.66 -7.72
C GLU A 367 21.52 11.74 -8.81
N ASN A 368 20.53 11.89 -9.70
CA ASN A 368 20.51 12.92 -10.74
C ASN A 368 19.39 13.93 -10.44
N SER A 369 19.46 14.55 -9.28
CA SER A 369 18.51 15.56 -8.84
C SER A 369 19.03 16.99 -9.03
N GLY A 370 18.15 17.96 -8.85
CA GLY A 370 18.45 19.38 -8.86
C GLY A 370 17.38 20.17 -8.13
N GLU A 371 17.48 21.48 -8.11
CA GLU A 371 16.50 22.36 -7.50
C GLU A 371 16.31 23.67 -8.26
N ILE A 372 15.11 24.23 -8.17
CA ILE A 372 14.80 25.59 -8.60
C ILE A 372 14.52 26.43 -7.35
N ARG A 373 15.41 27.37 -7.06
CA ARG A 373 15.29 28.23 -5.88
C ARG A 373 14.43 29.47 -6.14
N GLY A 374 13.65 29.84 -5.12
CA GLY A 374 12.92 31.11 -5.13
C GLY A 374 13.83 32.34 -5.13
N PRO A 375 13.27 33.54 -5.35
CA PRO A 375 11.86 33.82 -5.56
C PRO A 375 11.36 33.65 -7.00
N ARG A 376 12.21 33.33 -7.95
CA ARG A 376 11.84 33.15 -9.36
C ARG A 376 11.94 31.69 -9.75
N TYR A 377 10.79 31.02 -9.73
CA TYR A 377 10.70 29.61 -10.10
C TYR A 377 10.46 29.49 -11.61
N ASN A 378 11.44 28.97 -12.34
CA ASN A 378 11.30 28.71 -13.78
C ASN A 378 10.67 27.32 -13.98
N ILE A 379 9.37 27.28 -14.23
CA ILE A 379 8.60 26.05 -14.46
C ILE A 379 8.35 25.77 -15.95
N ASN A 380 9.00 26.50 -16.85
CA ASN A 380 8.78 26.39 -18.30
C ASN A 380 9.23 25.02 -18.82
N ILE A 381 8.27 24.25 -19.33
CA ILE A 381 8.49 22.90 -19.86
C ILE A 381 9.43 22.89 -21.09
N ASN A 382 9.45 23.98 -21.86
CA ASN A 382 10.21 24.04 -23.11
C ASN A 382 11.73 23.88 -22.89
N GLN A 383 12.26 24.23 -21.72
CA GLN A 383 13.66 24.06 -21.37
C GLN A 383 14.09 22.59 -21.28
N TYR A 384 13.15 21.69 -21.09
CA TYR A 384 13.42 20.26 -20.90
C TYR A 384 13.22 19.42 -22.17
N MET A 385 12.60 19.98 -23.23
CA MET A 385 12.18 19.22 -24.41
C MET A 385 13.30 18.47 -25.13
N GLN A 386 14.52 19.00 -25.11
CA GLN A 386 15.69 18.41 -25.78
C GLN A 386 16.90 18.28 -24.84
N ALA A 387 16.68 18.46 -23.53
CA ALA A 387 17.74 18.41 -22.55
C ALA A 387 18.11 16.97 -22.20
N ASP A 388 19.40 16.70 -22.04
CA ASP A 388 19.85 15.51 -21.33
C ASP A 388 19.73 15.77 -19.83
N LEU A 389 18.65 15.29 -19.25
CA LEU A 389 18.33 15.56 -17.85
C LEU A 389 19.39 15.01 -16.88
N LYS A 390 20.08 13.92 -17.23
CA LYS A 390 21.14 13.35 -16.39
C LYS A 390 22.40 14.22 -16.37
N GLN A 391 22.66 14.93 -17.47
CA GLN A 391 23.75 15.90 -17.51
C GLN A 391 23.35 17.22 -16.86
N MET A 392 22.05 17.57 -16.92
CA MET A 392 21.53 18.82 -16.35
C MET A 392 21.46 18.78 -14.83
N PHE A 393 21.14 17.64 -14.23
CA PHE A 393 20.97 17.46 -12.80
C PHE A 393 22.05 16.54 -12.24
N GLN A 394 22.86 17.06 -11.32
CA GLN A 394 24.02 16.36 -10.75
C GLN A 394 24.13 16.56 -9.23
N ASP A 395 23.06 17.04 -8.59
CA ASP A 395 23.03 17.16 -7.15
C ASP A 395 22.84 15.77 -6.50
N SER A 396 23.27 15.65 -5.24
CA SER A 396 23.00 14.47 -4.41
C SER A 396 21.49 14.29 -4.17
N PRO A 397 21.06 13.08 -3.78
CA PRO A 397 19.67 12.82 -3.42
C PRO A 397 19.15 13.79 -2.37
N LYS A 398 17.95 14.32 -2.59
CA LYS A 398 17.25 15.27 -1.72
C LYS A 398 16.17 14.56 -0.93
N VAL A 399 16.00 14.91 0.33
CA VAL A 399 14.93 14.38 1.16
C VAL A 399 13.62 15.07 0.81
N VAL A 400 12.61 14.29 0.43
CA VAL A 400 11.29 14.78 0.03
C VAL A 400 10.16 14.27 0.92
N ALA A 401 10.45 13.34 1.84
CA ALA A 401 9.58 13.00 2.96
C ALA A 401 10.42 12.59 4.16
N ALA A 402 10.00 12.97 5.37
CA ALA A 402 10.68 12.61 6.61
C ALA A 402 9.68 12.48 7.77
N MET A 403 10.00 11.64 8.75
CA MET A 403 9.30 11.56 10.02
C MET A 403 10.14 12.25 11.10
N TYR A 404 9.48 13.13 11.84
CA TYR A 404 10.03 13.78 13.04
C TYR A 404 9.41 13.14 14.28
N SER A 405 10.23 12.77 15.24
CA SER A 405 9.80 12.20 16.52
C SER A 405 10.64 12.75 17.68
N GLY A 406 10.11 12.75 18.88
CA GLY A 406 10.85 13.21 20.05
C GLY A 406 10.05 14.18 20.92
N SER A 407 10.70 15.26 21.38
CA SER A 407 10.10 16.24 22.25
C SER A 407 9.80 17.55 21.51
N PHE A 408 8.53 17.88 21.38
CA PHE A 408 8.09 19.13 20.78
C PHE A 408 7.73 20.16 21.86
N GLN A 409 8.03 21.44 21.56
CA GLN A 409 7.64 22.60 22.37
C GLN A 409 6.47 23.31 21.69
N SER A 410 5.47 23.71 22.46
CA SER A 410 4.31 24.43 21.95
C SER A 410 4.70 25.80 21.41
N TYR A 411 4.15 26.13 20.24
CA TYR A 411 4.25 27.48 19.66
C TYR A 411 3.56 28.53 20.53
N PHE A 412 2.62 28.11 21.38
CA PHE A 412 1.87 28.96 22.30
C PHE A 412 2.34 28.88 23.75
N ALA A 413 3.47 28.23 24.05
CA ALA A 413 3.96 27.97 25.40
C ALA A 413 4.03 29.22 26.32
N ASP A 414 4.38 30.35 25.73
CA ASP A 414 4.57 31.63 26.44
C ASP A 414 3.56 32.70 26.00
N ASN A 415 2.47 32.32 25.34
CA ASN A 415 1.45 33.22 24.86
C ASN A 415 0.43 33.49 25.98
N ALA A 416 0.41 34.72 26.50
CA ALA A 416 -0.46 35.13 27.59
C ALA A 416 -1.97 35.02 27.28
N ALA A 417 -2.36 34.96 26.00
CA ALA A 417 -3.74 34.77 25.59
C ALA A 417 -4.22 33.30 25.75
N TYR A 418 -3.29 32.36 25.93
CA TYR A 418 -3.59 30.93 26.06
C TYR A 418 -2.87 30.32 27.28
N PRO A 419 -3.19 30.75 28.51
CA PRO A 419 -2.49 30.33 29.71
C PRO A 419 -2.66 28.85 30.03
N GLU A 420 -3.68 28.19 29.49
CA GLU A 420 -3.98 26.77 29.60
C GLU A 420 -3.24 25.90 28.57
N ALA A 421 -2.48 26.53 27.67
CA ALA A 421 -1.78 25.78 26.64
C ALA A 421 -0.78 24.79 27.26
N ARG A 422 -0.85 23.54 26.81
CA ARG A 422 0.16 22.53 27.16
C ARG A 422 1.47 22.91 26.49
N LYS A 423 2.54 23.04 27.27
CA LYS A 423 3.79 23.65 26.83
C LYS A 423 4.71 22.73 26.02
N SER A 424 4.61 21.42 26.27
CA SER A 424 5.46 20.45 25.56
C SER A 424 4.87 19.05 25.59
N VAL A 425 5.34 18.21 24.65
CA VAL A 425 4.98 16.80 24.56
C VAL A 425 6.22 15.97 24.26
N LYS A 426 6.23 14.72 24.72
CA LYS A 426 7.22 13.71 24.34
C LYS A 426 6.53 12.58 23.58
N GLY A 427 7.18 12.11 22.52
CA GLY A 427 6.74 10.91 21.77
C GLY A 427 5.71 11.16 20.68
N ALA A 428 5.25 12.41 20.47
CA ALA A 428 4.48 12.74 19.28
C ALA A 428 5.32 12.55 18.01
N LYS A 429 4.66 12.22 16.91
CA LYS A 429 5.30 11.99 15.61
C LYS A 429 4.63 12.81 14.52
N ILE A 430 5.45 13.41 13.66
CA ILE A 430 4.97 14.17 12.50
C ILE A 430 5.66 13.64 11.26
N VAL A 431 4.90 13.06 10.34
CA VAL A 431 5.35 12.70 8.99
C VAL A 431 5.11 13.90 8.08
N VAL A 432 6.16 14.39 7.45
CA VAL A 432 6.13 15.58 6.58
C VAL A 432 6.41 15.18 5.16
N LEU A 433 5.57 15.62 4.24
CA LEU A 433 5.72 15.50 2.80
C LEU A 433 5.31 16.83 2.15
N PRO A 434 6.25 17.60 1.58
CA PRO A 434 5.96 18.92 1.01
C PRO A 434 5.33 18.86 -0.39
N ASP A 435 4.21 18.15 -0.51
CA ASP A 435 3.42 17.99 -1.73
C ASP A 435 1.98 17.64 -1.34
N SER A 436 1.07 18.61 -1.38
CA SER A 436 -0.35 18.39 -1.09
C SER A 436 -1.09 17.72 -2.25
N GLN A 437 -0.56 17.81 -3.47
CA GLN A 437 -1.13 17.21 -4.67
C GLN A 437 -0.84 15.70 -4.76
N PHE A 438 0.06 15.20 -3.92
CA PHE A 438 0.50 13.80 -3.88
C PHE A 438 -0.64 12.78 -3.78
N ILE A 439 -1.73 13.12 -3.12
CA ILE A 439 -2.89 12.25 -2.86
C ILE A 439 -4.18 12.69 -3.59
N THR A 440 -4.09 13.66 -4.49
CA THR A 440 -5.28 14.15 -5.20
C THR A 440 -5.76 13.14 -6.25
N ASP A 441 -7.06 13.20 -6.54
CA ASP A 441 -7.72 12.33 -7.53
C ASP A 441 -7.42 12.69 -8.98
N ASP A 442 -6.65 13.73 -9.23
CA ASP A 442 -6.31 14.21 -10.56
C ASP A 442 -5.37 13.24 -11.29
N ALA A 443 -5.41 13.28 -12.62
CA ALA A 443 -4.67 12.36 -13.46
C ALA A 443 -3.14 12.41 -13.19
N GLY A 444 -2.59 11.31 -12.71
CA GLY A 444 -1.17 11.12 -12.40
C GLY A 444 -0.80 11.35 -10.94
N ALA A 445 -1.58 12.12 -10.21
CA ALA A 445 -1.48 12.25 -8.77
C ALA A 445 -2.20 11.11 -8.06
N GLY A 446 -2.89 10.79 -7.39
CA GLY A 446 -3.66 9.66 -6.83
C GLY A 446 -3.28 8.25 -7.31
N ALA A 447 -2.01 8.05 -7.71
CA ALA A 447 -1.52 6.72 -8.03
C ALA A 447 -1.54 5.83 -6.79
N GLN A 448 -1.86 4.55 -6.95
CA GLN A 448 -2.00 3.63 -5.82
C GLN A 448 -0.79 3.65 -4.85
N PRO A 449 0.48 3.69 -5.30
CA PRO A 449 1.62 3.75 -4.38
C PRO A 449 1.67 5.03 -3.52
N ASN A 450 1.18 6.16 -4.04
CA ASN A 450 1.08 7.40 -3.28
C ASN A 450 0.04 7.27 -2.15
N LEU A 451 -1.11 6.67 -2.46
CA LEU A 451 -2.18 6.42 -1.49
C LEU A 451 -1.72 5.40 -0.44
N ASP A 452 -1.02 4.34 -0.87
CA ASP A 452 -0.43 3.32 0.02
C ASP A 452 0.56 3.93 1.01
N PHE A 453 1.39 4.91 0.57
CA PHE A 453 2.30 5.62 1.47
C PHE A 453 1.53 6.34 2.59
N VAL A 454 0.48 7.09 2.25
CA VAL A 454 -0.30 7.84 3.24
C VAL A 454 -1.06 6.89 4.16
N GLN A 455 -1.66 5.82 3.64
CA GLN A 455 -2.28 4.78 4.48
C GLN A 455 -1.25 4.14 5.43
N ASN A 456 -0.04 3.80 4.93
CA ASN A 456 1.02 3.26 5.76
C ASN A 456 1.47 4.24 6.85
N ALA A 457 1.58 5.54 6.53
CA ALA A 457 1.93 6.57 7.50
C ALA A 457 0.86 6.69 8.59
N VAL A 458 -0.42 6.69 8.21
CA VAL A 458 -1.54 6.69 9.16
C VAL A 458 -1.52 5.44 10.03
N ASP A 459 -1.40 4.24 9.45
CA ASP A 459 -1.35 2.98 10.19
C ASP A 459 -0.17 2.93 11.17
N TYR A 460 1.00 3.43 10.76
CA TYR A 460 2.19 3.50 11.61
C TYR A 460 1.97 4.46 12.80
N LEU A 461 1.40 5.64 12.53
CA LEU A 461 1.14 6.66 13.55
C LEU A 461 0.00 6.27 14.50
N ALA A 462 -1.00 5.55 13.99
CA ALA A 462 -2.09 4.99 14.79
C ALA A 462 -1.70 3.72 15.56
N SER A 463 -0.43 3.28 15.51
CA SER A 463 0.06 2.04 16.11
C SER A 463 -0.60 0.77 15.53
N GLU A 464 -1.02 0.84 14.26
CA GLU A 464 -1.57 -0.28 13.47
C GLU A 464 -0.55 -0.82 12.46
N SER A 465 0.74 -0.75 12.79
CA SER A 465 1.85 -1.15 11.90
C SER A 465 1.74 -2.59 11.37
N ALA A 466 0.98 -3.42 12.04
CA ALA A 466 0.64 -4.77 11.58
C ALA A 466 -0.12 -4.77 10.23
N LEU A 467 -0.93 -3.75 9.94
CA LEU A 467 -1.64 -3.62 8.66
C LEU A 467 -0.69 -3.29 7.51
N ILE A 468 0.38 -2.55 7.79
CA ILE A 468 1.40 -2.21 6.79
C ILE A 468 2.09 -3.47 6.25
N GLU A 469 2.41 -4.42 7.14
CA GLU A 469 3.03 -5.69 6.73
C GLU A 469 2.16 -6.45 5.74
N ILE A 470 0.86 -6.48 5.96
CA ILE A 470 -0.08 -7.17 5.07
C ILE A 470 -0.17 -6.46 3.72
N ARG A 471 -0.35 -5.13 3.72
CA ARG A 471 -0.45 -4.34 2.48
C ARG A 471 0.81 -4.47 1.63
N SER A 472 1.98 -4.40 2.23
CA SER A 472 3.26 -4.47 1.53
C SER A 472 3.52 -5.79 0.82
N ARG A 473 2.88 -6.89 1.20
CA ARG A 473 2.97 -8.19 0.52
C ARG A 473 2.27 -8.20 -0.85
N GLY A 474 1.21 -7.40 -1.00
CA GLY A 474 0.42 -7.35 -2.23
C GLY A 474 0.98 -6.44 -3.32
N THR A 475 1.85 -5.50 -2.97
CA THR A 475 2.27 -4.40 -3.86
C THR A 475 3.58 -4.64 -4.60
N GLU A 476 4.34 -5.71 -4.30
CA GLU A 476 5.66 -5.91 -4.89
C GLU A 476 5.59 -6.19 -6.39
N TYR A 477 5.57 -5.13 -7.22
CA TYR A 477 5.85 -5.22 -8.64
C TYR A 477 7.35 -5.44 -8.81
N ARG A 478 7.74 -6.64 -9.23
CA ARG A 478 9.13 -7.00 -9.49
C ARG A 478 9.38 -7.07 -10.98
N PRO A 479 9.80 -5.99 -11.62
CA PRO A 479 10.28 -6.10 -12.98
C PRO A 479 11.48 -7.05 -13.00
N LEU A 480 11.51 -7.95 -13.97
CA LEU A 480 12.67 -8.81 -14.16
C LEU A 480 13.89 -7.93 -14.37
N LYS A 481 14.92 -8.09 -13.53
CA LYS A 481 16.19 -7.38 -13.72
C LYS A 481 16.72 -7.70 -15.13
N GLU A 482 17.04 -6.66 -15.88
CA GLU A 482 17.69 -6.86 -17.18
C GLU A 482 19.01 -7.56 -16.98
N ILE A 483 19.09 -8.78 -17.48
CA ILE A 483 20.32 -9.56 -17.47
C ILE A 483 21.16 -9.12 -18.66
N PRO A 484 22.46 -8.81 -18.49
CA PRO A 484 23.36 -8.50 -19.60
C PRO A 484 23.28 -9.55 -20.69
N THR A 485 23.37 -9.13 -21.95
CA THR A 485 23.22 -10.00 -23.13
C THR A 485 24.18 -11.21 -23.11
N SER A 486 25.35 -11.03 -22.52
CA SER A 486 26.34 -12.10 -22.30
C SER A 486 25.84 -13.16 -21.31
N ALA A 487 25.30 -12.76 -20.17
CA ALA A 487 24.76 -13.69 -19.16
C ALA A 487 23.53 -14.44 -19.70
N ARG A 488 22.66 -13.77 -20.47
CA ARG A 488 21.51 -14.40 -21.13
C ARG A 488 21.94 -15.52 -22.11
N LYS A 489 23.01 -15.30 -22.87
CA LYS A 489 23.59 -16.33 -23.77
C LYS A 489 24.13 -17.51 -22.96
N ILE A 490 24.85 -17.26 -21.87
CA ILE A 490 25.42 -18.32 -21.02
C ILE A 490 24.29 -19.19 -20.41
N VAL A 491 23.27 -18.57 -19.81
CA VAL A 491 22.14 -19.30 -19.22
C VAL A 491 21.42 -20.15 -20.30
N LYS A 492 21.22 -19.59 -21.50
CA LYS A 492 20.62 -20.32 -22.62
C LYS A 492 21.43 -21.59 -22.97
N TRP A 493 22.75 -21.48 -23.11
CA TRP A 493 23.61 -22.62 -23.46
C TRP A 493 23.69 -23.63 -22.30
N ILE A 494 23.74 -23.20 -21.06
CA ILE A 494 23.67 -24.10 -19.90
C ILE A 494 22.39 -24.92 -19.94
N ASN A 495 21.22 -24.29 -20.12
CA ASN A 495 19.94 -25.01 -20.17
C ASN A 495 19.85 -26.02 -21.33
N ILE A 496 20.50 -25.75 -22.46
CA ILE A 496 20.50 -26.66 -23.61
C ILE A 496 21.47 -27.83 -23.38
N LEU A 497 22.67 -27.56 -22.86
CA LEU A 497 23.75 -28.55 -22.78
C LEU A 497 23.74 -29.37 -21.48
N LEU A 498 23.30 -28.78 -20.36
CA LEU A 498 23.34 -29.40 -19.04
C LEU A 498 22.57 -30.74 -18.97
N PRO A 499 21.31 -30.84 -19.46
CA PRO A 499 20.59 -32.11 -19.43
C PRO A 499 21.30 -33.23 -20.19
N SER A 500 21.84 -32.91 -21.37
CA SER A 500 22.59 -33.88 -22.19
C SER A 500 23.88 -34.30 -21.50
N LEU A 501 24.60 -33.39 -20.87
CA LEU A 501 25.82 -33.68 -20.13
C LEU A 501 25.54 -34.56 -18.90
N LEU A 502 24.47 -34.30 -18.18
CA LEU A 502 24.04 -35.10 -17.03
C LEU A 502 23.70 -36.55 -17.46
N LEU A 503 23.01 -36.72 -18.60
CA LEU A 503 22.72 -38.05 -19.14
C LEU A 503 23.99 -38.81 -19.54
N ILE A 504 24.95 -38.12 -20.13
CA ILE A 504 26.26 -38.76 -20.49
C ILE A 504 27.00 -39.16 -19.21
N ILE A 505 27.08 -38.28 -18.19
CA ILE A 505 27.74 -38.60 -16.93
C ILE A 505 27.04 -39.78 -16.25
N PHE A 506 25.71 -39.75 -16.20
CA PHE A 506 24.94 -40.86 -15.64
C PHE A 506 25.20 -42.19 -16.40
N GLY A 507 25.21 -42.15 -17.71
CA GLY A 507 25.54 -43.32 -18.55
C GLY A 507 26.93 -43.88 -18.26
N ILE A 508 27.94 -43.02 -18.12
CA ILE A 508 29.31 -43.43 -17.79
C ILE A 508 29.37 -44.03 -16.37
N LEU A 509 28.73 -43.41 -15.40
CA LEU A 509 28.69 -43.92 -14.02
C LEU A 509 27.97 -45.26 -13.95
N HIS A 510 26.84 -45.40 -14.63
CA HIS A 510 26.08 -46.62 -14.69
C HIS A 510 26.89 -47.75 -15.35
N TYR A 511 27.53 -47.47 -16.50
CA TYR A 511 28.40 -48.41 -17.18
C TYR A 511 29.58 -48.88 -16.31
N ARG A 512 30.24 -47.97 -15.60
CA ARG A 512 31.31 -48.30 -14.64
C ARG A 512 30.78 -49.15 -13.46
N ALA A 513 29.61 -48.85 -12.96
CA ALA A 513 28.98 -49.64 -11.89
C ALA A 513 28.65 -51.06 -12.37
N GLU A 514 28.15 -51.19 -13.59
CA GLU A 514 27.85 -52.51 -14.18
C GLU A 514 29.11 -53.33 -14.46
N LEU A 515 30.19 -52.72 -14.95
CA LEU A 515 31.49 -53.37 -15.10
C LEU A 515 32.06 -53.90 -13.76
N LYS A 516 31.95 -53.11 -12.68
CA LYS A 516 32.33 -53.55 -11.33
C LYS A 516 31.48 -54.71 -10.85
N ARG A 517 30.18 -54.66 -11.09
CA ARG A 517 29.25 -55.74 -10.74
C ARG A 517 29.55 -57.04 -11.50
N ARG A 518 29.86 -56.97 -12.80
CA ARG A 518 30.24 -58.11 -13.62
C ARG A 518 31.57 -58.74 -13.16
N LYS A 519 32.58 -57.96 -12.80
CA LYS A 519 33.82 -58.44 -12.21
C LYS A 519 33.59 -59.13 -10.88
N TYR A 520 32.81 -58.55 -10.00
CA TYR A 520 32.49 -59.13 -8.68
C TYR A 520 31.71 -60.45 -8.81
N ILE A 521 30.81 -60.58 -9.79
CA ILE A 521 30.09 -61.80 -10.05
C ILE A 521 31.04 -62.86 -10.66
N GLY A 522 31.97 -62.47 -11.56
CA GLY A 522 32.99 -63.38 -12.11
C GLY A 522 33.89 -63.99 -11.02
N GLU A 523 34.34 -63.19 -10.06
CA GLU A 523 35.16 -63.62 -8.92
C GLU A 523 34.44 -64.52 -7.92
N LEU A 524 33.09 -64.52 -7.91
CA LEU A 524 32.27 -65.38 -7.06
C LEU A 524 31.98 -66.77 -7.67
N TYR A 525 32.19 -66.93 -8.95
CA TYR A 525 31.94 -68.20 -9.68
C TYR A 525 33.21 -68.87 -10.19
N GLU A 526 34.42 -68.36 -9.95
CA GLU A 526 35.69 -69.05 -9.93
C GLU A 526 35.95 -69.58 -8.48
#